data_5d2bb63c69cd4a33d19945422c4aac51
#
_entry.id   5d2bb63c69cd4a33d19945422c4aac51
#
_cell.length_a   1.000
_cell.length_b   1.000
_cell.length_c   1.000
_cell.angle_alpha   90.00
_cell.angle_beta   90.00
_cell.angle_gamma   90.00
#
_symmetry.space_group_name_H-M   'P 1'
#
loop_
_entity.id
_entity.type
_entity.pdbx_description
1 polymer ?
#
loop_
_entity_poly.entity_id
_entity_poly.type
_entity_poly.pdbx_seq_one_letter_code
_entity_poly.pdbx_strand_id
1 'polypeptide(L)'
;RDLGASLAQMTQLRRLALKKSFRPLGFPVIAFPGEVTDTADGEIVAAAQYIAKYAGIVVVDHFDPAVAYPLLTLRLNIYTDPQKPIQVSPGLYEISGPKPESPLLVTTNFSLTYFIVSGEIEGSRVPTWLLVMDTEGLSVMTAWAAGKFSGDAVASFVKKSGIADKIAHKKIIIPGYAASISGDMEEDLPGWEVIIGPRDASLIPKFLKERVK
;
A
#
# COMPACT_ATOMS: atom_id res chain seq x y z
N ARG A 1 -22.71 22.29 -22.35
CA ARG A 1 -23.40 20.99 -22.18
C ARG A 1 -23.71 20.76 -20.70
N ASP A 2 -24.73 19.94 -20.40
CA ASP A 2 -25.11 19.61 -19.02
C ASP A 2 -24.35 18.37 -18.53
N LEU A 3 -23.54 18.52 -17.49
CA LEU A 3 -22.79 17.44 -16.86
C LEU A 3 -23.72 16.36 -16.31
N GLY A 4 -24.85 16.73 -15.70
CA GLY A 4 -25.81 15.79 -15.15
C GLY A 4 -26.42 14.87 -16.22
N ALA A 5 -26.80 15.44 -17.37
CA ALA A 5 -27.30 14.67 -18.50
C ALA A 5 -26.24 13.74 -19.06
N SER A 6 -24.99 14.17 -19.19
CA SER A 6 -23.87 13.36 -19.64
C SER A 6 -23.61 12.16 -18.72
N LEU A 7 -23.59 12.37 -17.42
CA LEU A 7 -23.41 11.32 -16.42
C LEU A 7 -24.56 10.30 -16.41
N ALA A 8 -25.79 10.79 -16.62
CA ALA A 8 -26.96 9.93 -16.74
C ALA A 8 -26.85 9.01 -17.98
N GLN A 9 -26.43 9.56 -19.11
CA GLN A 9 -26.19 8.78 -20.34
C GLN A 9 -25.11 7.71 -20.13
N MET A 10 -23.98 8.05 -19.52
CA MET A 10 -22.91 7.08 -19.20
C MET A 10 -23.43 5.96 -18.30
N THR A 11 -24.24 6.29 -17.31
CA THR A 11 -24.84 5.30 -16.42
C THR A 11 -25.78 4.35 -17.18
N GLN A 12 -26.57 4.87 -18.12
CA GLN A 12 -27.45 4.05 -18.97
C GLN A 12 -26.65 3.16 -19.92
N LEU A 13 -25.61 3.70 -20.57
CA LEU A 13 -24.72 2.92 -21.43
C LEU A 13 -24.10 1.76 -20.65
N ARG A 14 -23.60 2.02 -19.43
CA ARG A 14 -23.03 0.98 -18.58
C ARG A 14 -24.04 -0.11 -18.22
N ARG A 15 -25.25 0.27 -17.85
CA ARG A 15 -26.33 -0.68 -17.55
C ARG A 15 -26.71 -1.54 -18.77
N LEU A 16 -26.74 -0.94 -19.95
CA LEU A 16 -26.99 -1.68 -21.20
C LEU A 16 -25.86 -2.64 -21.53
N ALA A 17 -24.61 -2.20 -21.38
CA ALA A 17 -23.41 -3.01 -21.64
C ALA A 17 -23.33 -4.29 -20.80
N LEU A 18 -24.00 -4.34 -19.64
CA LEU A 18 -24.09 -5.55 -18.82
C LEU A 18 -25.03 -6.61 -19.43
N LYS A 19 -25.92 -6.23 -20.34
CA LYS A 19 -26.82 -7.16 -21.03
C LYS A 19 -26.08 -7.83 -22.18
N LYS A 20 -26.29 -9.14 -22.36
CA LYS A 20 -25.60 -9.95 -23.37
C LYS A 20 -25.72 -9.35 -24.80
N SER A 21 -26.86 -8.83 -25.16
CA SER A 21 -27.15 -8.27 -26.51
C SER A 21 -26.47 -6.91 -26.76
N PHE A 22 -26.01 -6.21 -25.69
CA PHE A 22 -25.45 -4.86 -25.79
C PHE A 22 -23.98 -4.78 -25.31
N ARG A 23 -23.30 -5.93 -25.19
CA ARG A 23 -21.90 -5.98 -24.80
C ARG A 23 -20.95 -5.04 -25.56
N PRO A 24 -21.14 -4.80 -26.87
CA PRO A 24 -20.32 -3.83 -27.59
C PRO A 24 -20.35 -2.41 -27.01
N LEU A 25 -21.40 -2.02 -26.29
CA LEU A 25 -21.45 -0.73 -25.57
C LEU A 25 -20.53 -0.68 -24.36
N GLY A 26 -19.92 -1.79 -23.98
CA GLY A 26 -18.93 -1.87 -22.89
C GLY A 26 -17.51 -1.46 -23.30
N PHE A 27 -17.26 -1.05 -24.55
CA PHE A 27 -15.99 -0.48 -24.97
C PHE A 27 -15.66 0.79 -24.19
N PRO A 28 -14.37 1.15 -24.10
CA PRO A 28 -13.96 2.37 -23.40
C PRO A 28 -14.75 3.58 -23.84
N VAL A 29 -15.36 4.27 -22.88
CA VAL A 29 -16.04 5.55 -23.12
C VAL A 29 -15.02 6.65 -23.01
N ILE A 30 -14.97 7.54 -24.00
CA ILE A 30 -14.15 8.74 -23.98
C ILE A 30 -15.00 9.89 -23.44
N ALA A 31 -14.50 10.64 -22.48
CA ALA A 31 -15.14 11.80 -21.88
C ALA A 31 -14.29 13.05 -22.09
N PHE A 32 -14.95 14.18 -22.34
CA PHE A 32 -14.36 15.49 -22.57
C PHE A 32 -14.88 16.47 -21.51
N PRO A 33 -14.24 16.56 -20.33
CA PRO A 33 -14.69 17.46 -19.24
C PRO A 33 -14.77 18.92 -19.65
N GLY A 34 -13.84 19.42 -20.47
CA GLY A 34 -13.83 20.80 -20.97
C GLY A 34 -15.08 21.19 -21.78
N GLU A 35 -15.88 20.23 -22.26
CA GLU A 35 -17.13 20.55 -22.93
C GLU A 35 -18.28 20.93 -21.98
N VAL A 36 -18.13 20.72 -20.68
CA VAL A 36 -19.19 21.00 -19.67
C VAL A 36 -18.80 22.07 -18.66
N THR A 37 -17.60 22.66 -18.80
CA THR A 37 -17.08 23.72 -17.93
C THR A 37 -15.98 24.49 -18.64
N ASP A 38 -15.86 25.80 -18.31
CA ASP A 38 -14.85 26.69 -18.88
C ASP A 38 -13.68 26.98 -17.90
N THR A 39 -13.66 26.31 -16.75
CA THR A 39 -12.63 26.54 -15.72
C THR A 39 -11.83 25.25 -15.43
N ALA A 40 -10.53 25.40 -15.14
CA ALA A 40 -9.67 24.27 -14.80
C ALA A 40 -10.19 23.49 -13.58
N ASP A 41 -10.64 24.15 -12.52
CA ASP A 41 -11.21 23.50 -11.34
C ASP A 41 -12.50 22.74 -11.68
N GLY A 42 -13.36 23.35 -12.52
CA GLY A 42 -14.57 22.69 -13.02
C GLY A 42 -14.24 21.47 -13.85
N GLU A 43 -13.18 21.54 -14.66
CA GLU A 43 -12.70 20.41 -15.47
C GLU A 43 -12.24 19.24 -14.60
N ILE A 44 -11.50 19.51 -13.50
CA ILE A 44 -11.09 18.46 -12.55
C ILE A 44 -12.31 17.80 -11.93
N VAL A 45 -13.29 18.60 -11.48
CA VAL A 45 -14.53 18.07 -10.87
C VAL A 45 -15.34 17.23 -11.86
N ALA A 46 -15.48 17.69 -13.09
CA ALA A 46 -16.18 16.95 -14.16
C ALA A 46 -15.43 15.66 -14.52
N ALA A 47 -14.10 15.74 -14.68
CA ALA A 47 -13.25 14.58 -14.95
C ALA A 47 -13.36 13.52 -13.84
N ALA A 48 -13.33 13.94 -12.57
CA ALA A 48 -13.49 13.08 -11.43
C ALA A 48 -14.84 12.33 -11.48
N GLN A 49 -15.92 13.01 -11.82
CA GLN A 49 -17.23 12.38 -11.94
C GLN A 49 -17.32 11.42 -13.13
N TYR A 50 -16.69 11.75 -14.26
CA TYR A 50 -16.61 10.83 -15.41
C TYR A 50 -15.81 9.58 -15.07
N ILE A 51 -14.68 9.70 -14.35
CA ILE A 51 -13.91 8.55 -13.85
C ILE A 51 -14.79 7.68 -12.96
N ALA A 52 -15.50 8.28 -12.00
CA ALA A 52 -16.41 7.54 -11.10
C ALA A 52 -17.56 6.86 -11.84
N LYS A 53 -17.91 7.31 -13.05
CA LYS A 53 -18.94 6.71 -13.93
C LYS A 53 -18.35 5.84 -15.05
N TYR A 54 -17.13 5.35 -14.85
CA TYR A 54 -16.47 4.39 -15.74
C TYR A 54 -16.03 4.93 -17.10
N ALA A 55 -15.68 6.21 -17.20
CA ALA A 55 -14.93 6.70 -18.36
C ALA A 55 -13.60 5.94 -18.46
N GLY A 56 -13.33 5.32 -19.59
CA GLY A 56 -12.07 4.61 -19.83
C GLY A 56 -10.94 5.56 -20.26
N ILE A 57 -11.31 6.65 -20.93
CA ILE A 57 -10.41 7.71 -21.41
C ILE A 57 -11.03 9.04 -21.03
N VAL A 58 -10.24 9.92 -20.44
CA VAL A 58 -10.64 11.29 -20.11
C VAL A 58 -9.66 12.24 -20.79
N VAL A 59 -10.19 13.11 -21.66
CA VAL A 59 -9.39 14.10 -22.38
C VAL A 59 -9.58 15.45 -21.70
N VAL A 60 -8.51 15.97 -21.09
CA VAL A 60 -8.50 17.24 -20.38
C VAL A 60 -7.82 18.31 -21.23
N ASP A 61 -8.33 19.53 -21.18
CA ASP A 61 -7.77 20.69 -21.87
C ASP A 61 -6.58 21.29 -21.08
N HIS A 62 -6.63 21.16 -19.73
CA HIS A 62 -5.58 21.61 -18.83
C HIS A 62 -4.89 20.41 -18.23
N PHE A 63 -3.61 20.19 -18.57
CA PHE A 63 -2.82 19.09 -18.06
C PHE A 63 -1.56 19.58 -17.34
N ASP A 64 -1.63 19.62 -16.03
CA ASP A 64 -0.53 19.92 -15.13
C ASP A 64 -0.59 18.99 -13.90
N PRO A 65 0.40 19.02 -13.01
CA PRO A 65 0.40 18.18 -11.79
C PRO A 65 -0.82 18.41 -10.89
N ALA A 66 -1.36 19.64 -10.82
CA ALA A 66 -2.53 19.95 -9.98
C ALA A 66 -3.81 19.29 -10.53
N VAL A 67 -3.90 19.06 -11.84
CA VAL A 67 -4.98 18.30 -12.48
C VAL A 67 -4.71 16.80 -12.42
N ALA A 68 -3.51 16.39 -12.79
CA ALA A 68 -3.19 14.96 -12.96
C ALA A 68 -3.19 14.17 -11.64
N TYR A 69 -2.56 14.69 -10.59
CA TYR A 69 -2.43 13.95 -9.33
C TYR A 69 -3.77 13.66 -8.63
N PRO A 70 -4.72 14.59 -8.49
CA PRO A 70 -6.02 14.30 -7.93
C PRO A 70 -6.79 13.25 -8.72
N LEU A 71 -6.75 13.28 -10.05
CA LEU A 71 -7.45 12.33 -10.91
C LEU A 71 -6.83 10.93 -10.83
N LEU A 72 -5.50 10.83 -10.81
CA LEU A 72 -4.80 9.56 -10.61
C LEU A 72 -5.09 8.97 -9.23
N THR A 73 -5.05 9.79 -8.18
CA THR A 73 -5.36 9.38 -6.81
C THR A 73 -6.80 8.87 -6.71
N LEU A 74 -7.75 9.61 -7.28
CA LEU A 74 -9.15 9.18 -7.34
C LEU A 74 -9.30 7.84 -8.06
N ARG A 75 -8.68 7.71 -9.24
CA ARG A 75 -8.72 6.49 -10.05
C ARG A 75 -8.20 5.28 -9.28
N LEU A 76 -7.08 5.43 -8.58
CA LEU A 76 -6.48 4.37 -7.78
C LEU A 76 -7.37 3.97 -6.60
N ASN A 77 -8.06 4.91 -5.97
CA ASN A 77 -8.92 4.62 -4.83
C ASN A 77 -10.29 4.03 -5.22
N ILE A 78 -10.91 4.49 -6.30
CA ILE A 78 -12.25 4.01 -6.73
C ILE A 78 -12.18 2.58 -7.28
N TYR A 79 -11.14 2.26 -8.04
CA TYR A 79 -11.02 0.96 -8.73
C TYR A 79 -10.12 -0.02 -7.99
N THR A 80 -9.76 0.27 -6.76
CA THR A 80 -9.14 -0.71 -5.87
C THR A 80 -10.21 -1.68 -5.38
N ASP A 81 -9.96 -2.98 -5.51
CA ASP A 81 -10.81 -3.99 -4.88
C ASP A 81 -10.69 -3.84 -3.35
N PRO A 82 -11.77 -3.52 -2.63
CA PRO A 82 -11.71 -3.38 -1.17
C PRO A 82 -11.31 -4.68 -0.46
N GLN A 83 -11.49 -5.83 -1.13
CA GLN A 83 -11.03 -7.14 -0.64
C GLN A 83 -9.58 -7.44 -1.03
N LYS A 84 -8.98 -6.65 -1.91
CA LYS A 84 -7.57 -6.74 -2.31
C LYS A 84 -6.90 -5.39 -2.15
N PRO A 85 -6.49 -5.04 -0.93
CA PRO A 85 -5.77 -3.80 -0.67
C PRO A 85 -4.53 -3.67 -1.58
N ILE A 86 -4.15 -2.45 -1.91
CA ILE A 86 -2.90 -2.20 -2.64
C ILE A 86 -1.74 -2.72 -1.80
N GLN A 87 -0.93 -3.56 -2.40
CA GLN A 87 0.15 -4.26 -1.71
C GLN A 87 1.45 -4.17 -2.49
N VAL A 88 2.56 -4.19 -1.75
CA VAL A 88 3.89 -4.35 -2.32
C VAL A 88 4.26 -5.83 -2.36
N SER A 89 5.25 -6.19 -3.15
CA SER A 89 5.75 -7.57 -3.20
C SER A 89 6.32 -7.97 -1.84
N PRO A 90 5.96 -9.15 -1.30
CA PRO A 90 6.61 -9.68 -0.10
C PRO A 90 8.10 -9.96 -0.37
N GLY A 91 8.93 -9.82 0.65
CA GLY A 91 10.34 -10.13 0.51
C GLY A 91 11.23 -9.35 1.46
N LEU A 92 12.52 -9.43 1.22
CA LEU A 92 13.54 -8.73 1.97
C LEU A 92 13.97 -7.48 1.22
N TYR A 93 13.86 -6.32 1.87
CA TYR A 93 14.23 -5.03 1.34
C TYR A 93 15.47 -4.48 2.05
N GLU A 94 16.37 -3.91 1.27
CA GLU A 94 17.61 -3.28 1.73
C GLU A 94 17.43 -1.77 1.75
N ILE A 95 17.37 -1.17 2.93
CA ILE A 95 17.17 0.28 3.06
C ILE A 95 18.47 0.93 3.51
N SER A 96 18.95 1.90 2.73
CA SER A 96 20.19 2.64 2.97
C SER A 96 21.46 1.78 3.03
N GLY A 97 21.50 0.66 2.30
CA GLY A 97 22.67 -0.20 2.18
C GLY A 97 23.04 -0.95 3.48
N PRO A 98 22.17 -1.82 4.01
CA PRO A 98 22.42 -2.51 5.26
C PRO A 98 23.61 -3.48 5.17
N LYS A 99 24.28 -3.64 6.31
CA LYS A 99 25.38 -4.59 6.54
C LYS A 99 24.89 -5.75 7.41
N PRO A 100 25.70 -6.81 7.60
CA PRO A 100 25.30 -7.93 8.45
C PRO A 100 24.94 -7.56 9.90
N GLU A 101 25.50 -6.47 10.42
CA GLU A 101 25.24 -5.96 11.77
C GLU A 101 24.01 -5.06 11.83
N SER A 102 23.46 -4.66 10.69
CA SER A 102 22.32 -3.73 10.61
C SER A 102 21.04 -4.35 11.14
N PRO A 103 20.19 -3.58 11.81
CA PRO A 103 18.94 -4.09 12.39
C PRO A 103 18.01 -4.70 11.35
N LEU A 104 17.23 -5.68 11.77
CA LEU A 104 16.17 -6.31 10.98
C LEU A 104 14.82 -5.92 11.56
N LEU A 105 13.99 -5.29 10.74
CA LEU A 105 12.57 -5.01 11.04
C LEU A 105 11.68 -5.93 10.21
N VAL A 106 10.50 -6.26 10.74
CA VAL A 106 9.44 -6.93 9.97
C VAL A 106 8.17 -6.08 9.93
N THR A 107 7.49 -6.11 8.78
CA THR A 107 6.20 -5.44 8.58
C THR A 107 5.33 -6.21 7.59
N THR A 108 4.15 -5.69 7.28
CA THR A 108 3.20 -6.27 6.33
C THR A 108 3.35 -5.67 4.94
N ASN A 109 2.83 -6.38 3.93
CA ASN A 109 2.86 -5.92 2.54
C ASN A 109 1.74 -4.93 2.15
N PHE A 110 0.97 -4.41 3.10
CA PHE A 110 0.07 -3.30 2.82
C PHE A 110 0.86 -2.07 2.37
N SER A 111 0.58 -1.54 1.18
CA SER A 111 1.39 -0.48 0.56
C SER A 111 1.57 0.73 1.46
N LEU A 112 0.50 1.21 2.10
CA LEU A 112 0.60 2.36 2.99
C LEU A 112 1.52 2.09 4.18
N THR A 113 1.40 0.91 4.82
CA THR A 113 2.30 0.51 5.92
C THR A 113 3.74 0.44 5.44
N TYR A 114 3.99 -0.19 4.29
CA TYR A 114 5.34 -0.29 3.72
C TYR A 114 5.96 1.08 3.47
N PHE A 115 5.27 1.97 2.76
CA PHE A 115 5.82 3.29 2.42
C PHE A 115 6.05 4.18 3.65
N ILE A 116 5.18 4.11 4.66
CA ILE A 116 5.41 4.83 5.91
C ILE A 116 6.63 4.26 6.62
N VAL A 117 6.70 2.95 6.84
CA VAL A 117 7.80 2.31 7.57
C VAL A 117 9.13 2.49 6.84
N SER A 118 9.18 2.26 5.51
CA SER A 118 10.40 2.45 4.73
C SER A 118 10.86 3.91 4.72
N GLY A 119 9.94 4.86 4.58
CA GLY A 119 10.25 6.28 4.63
C GLY A 119 10.81 6.73 5.98
N GLU A 120 10.27 6.23 7.09
CA GLU A 120 10.79 6.50 8.44
C GLU A 120 12.17 5.86 8.66
N ILE A 121 12.40 4.66 8.13
CA ILE A 121 13.72 4.02 8.16
C ILE A 121 14.73 4.86 7.36
N GLU A 122 14.41 5.26 6.14
CA GLU A 122 15.26 6.14 5.31
C GLU A 122 15.56 7.46 6.02
N GLY A 123 14.54 8.10 6.61
CA GLY A 123 14.68 9.33 7.38
C GLY A 123 15.57 9.19 8.61
N SER A 124 15.67 7.98 9.19
CA SER A 124 16.59 7.69 10.30
C SER A 124 18.07 7.76 9.90
N ARG A 125 18.39 7.49 8.62
CA ARG A 125 19.73 7.28 8.08
C ARG A 125 20.48 6.09 8.71
N VAL A 126 19.77 5.18 9.36
CA VAL A 126 20.33 3.92 9.88
C VAL A 126 20.11 2.84 8.83
N PRO A 127 21.18 2.23 8.27
CA PRO A 127 21.04 1.11 7.34
C PRO A 127 20.26 -0.02 7.99
N THR A 128 19.22 -0.53 7.31
CA THR A 128 18.25 -1.45 7.94
C THR A 128 17.74 -2.47 6.94
N TRP A 129 17.64 -3.72 7.37
CA TRP A 129 16.93 -4.78 6.68
C TRP A 129 15.43 -4.68 7.00
N LEU A 130 14.58 -4.64 6.00
CA LEU A 130 13.13 -4.64 6.18
C LEU A 130 12.53 -5.89 5.54
N LEU A 131 12.01 -6.77 6.38
CA LEU A 131 11.31 -7.99 5.97
C LEU A 131 9.82 -7.67 5.81
N VAL A 132 9.31 -7.78 4.58
CA VAL A 132 7.93 -7.46 4.23
C VAL A 132 7.16 -8.75 4.03
N MET A 133 6.28 -9.07 4.96
CA MET A 133 5.52 -10.31 4.98
C MET A 133 4.25 -10.22 4.14
N ASP A 134 3.91 -11.27 3.42
CA ASP A 134 2.63 -11.38 2.73
C ASP A 134 1.49 -11.56 3.73
N THR A 135 0.65 -10.56 3.80
CA THR A 135 -0.57 -10.54 4.63
C THR A 135 -1.81 -10.25 3.77
N GLU A 136 -1.71 -10.53 2.45
CA GLU A 136 -2.73 -10.17 1.46
C GLU A 136 -3.04 -8.65 1.46
N GLY A 137 -2.04 -7.82 1.73
CA GLY A 137 -2.17 -6.37 1.78
C GLY A 137 -2.88 -5.83 3.02
N LEU A 138 -3.03 -6.62 4.08
CA LEU A 138 -3.60 -6.14 5.34
C LEU A 138 -2.56 -5.37 6.16
N SER A 139 -3.00 -4.33 6.86
CA SER A 139 -2.16 -3.61 7.83
C SER A 139 -1.81 -4.50 9.02
N VAL A 140 -0.79 -4.12 9.82
CA VAL A 140 -0.32 -4.92 10.96
C VAL A 140 -1.47 -5.34 11.89
N MET A 141 -2.31 -4.39 12.34
CA MET A 141 -3.41 -4.69 13.25
C MET A 141 -4.47 -5.60 12.63
N THR A 142 -4.81 -5.34 11.37
CA THR A 142 -5.82 -6.12 10.66
C THR A 142 -5.29 -7.52 10.34
N ALA A 143 -4.03 -7.64 9.96
CA ALA A 143 -3.38 -8.92 9.69
C ALA A 143 -3.24 -9.76 10.96
N TRP A 144 -2.89 -9.13 12.09
CA TRP A 144 -2.86 -9.76 13.40
C TRP A 144 -4.23 -10.30 13.80
N ALA A 145 -5.27 -9.45 13.71
CA ALA A 145 -6.65 -9.85 14.04
C ALA A 145 -7.18 -10.97 13.12
N ALA A 146 -6.71 -11.03 11.86
CA ALA A 146 -7.05 -12.07 10.91
C ALA A 146 -6.17 -13.34 11.03
N GLY A 147 -5.25 -13.40 11.99
CA GLY A 147 -4.30 -14.52 12.17
C GLY A 147 -3.23 -14.65 11.09
N LYS A 148 -3.08 -13.62 10.22
CA LYS A 148 -2.07 -13.62 9.14
C LYS A 148 -0.73 -13.04 9.56
N PHE A 149 -0.68 -12.33 10.67
CA PHE A 149 0.53 -11.81 11.29
C PHE A 149 0.62 -12.37 12.72
N SER A 150 0.86 -13.66 12.82
CA SER A 150 1.01 -14.42 14.06
C SER A 150 2.49 -14.80 14.30
N GLY A 151 2.85 -15.26 15.48
CA GLY A 151 4.22 -15.62 15.83
C GLY A 151 4.79 -16.72 14.93
N ASP A 152 4.04 -17.80 14.72
CA ASP A 152 4.39 -18.91 13.84
C ASP A 152 4.52 -18.50 12.37
N ALA A 153 3.61 -17.65 11.88
CA ALA A 153 3.64 -17.16 10.51
C ALA A 153 4.87 -16.29 10.24
N VAL A 154 5.18 -15.34 11.16
CA VAL A 154 6.37 -14.49 11.05
C VAL A 154 7.64 -15.35 11.17
N ALA A 155 7.71 -16.27 12.12
CA ALA A 155 8.85 -17.16 12.29
C ALA A 155 9.10 -18.04 11.05
N SER A 156 8.04 -18.59 10.47
CA SER A 156 8.12 -19.36 9.22
C SER A 156 8.64 -18.51 8.07
N PHE A 157 8.19 -17.25 7.98
CA PHE A 157 8.63 -16.32 6.93
C PHE A 157 10.11 -15.92 7.11
N VAL A 158 10.57 -15.67 8.34
CA VAL A 158 11.98 -15.41 8.65
C VAL A 158 12.85 -16.59 8.19
N LYS A 159 12.46 -17.81 8.50
CA LYS A 159 13.20 -19.04 8.09
C LYS A 159 13.29 -19.17 6.57
N LYS A 160 12.24 -18.82 5.84
CA LYS A 160 12.17 -18.94 4.37
C LYS A 160 12.83 -17.77 3.63
N SER A 161 13.00 -16.62 4.26
CA SER A 161 13.50 -15.40 3.63
C SER A 161 14.99 -15.43 3.28
N GLY A 162 15.76 -16.34 3.85
CA GLY A 162 17.21 -16.37 3.74
C GLY A 162 17.93 -15.25 4.50
N ILE A 163 17.22 -14.48 5.33
CA ILE A 163 17.81 -13.37 6.09
C ILE A 163 18.87 -13.84 7.07
N ALA A 164 18.72 -15.04 7.63
CA ALA A 164 19.67 -15.61 8.59
C ALA A 164 21.09 -15.74 8.02
N ASP A 165 21.23 -15.87 6.70
CA ASP A 165 22.52 -15.96 6.01
C ASP A 165 23.13 -14.58 5.71
N LYS A 166 22.32 -13.52 5.82
CA LYS A 166 22.74 -12.15 5.51
C LYS A 166 23.10 -11.31 6.73
N ILE A 167 22.64 -11.70 7.93
CA ILE A 167 22.87 -10.95 9.18
C ILE A 167 23.79 -11.72 10.13
N ALA A 168 24.63 -10.99 10.84
CA ALA A 168 25.57 -11.54 11.83
C ALA A 168 24.94 -11.75 13.23
N HIS A 169 23.68 -11.35 13.40
CA HIS A 169 22.95 -11.44 14.65
C HIS A 169 21.62 -12.20 14.46
N LYS A 170 21.02 -12.59 15.57
CA LYS A 170 19.70 -13.22 15.58
C LYS A 170 18.71 -12.35 16.33
N LYS A 171 18.53 -11.11 15.85
CA LYS A 171 17.61 -10.13 16.43
C LYS A 171 16.63 -9.65 15.39
N ILE A 172 15.34 -9.58 15.74
CA ILE A 172 14.28 -9.07 14.88
C ILE A 172 13.40 -8.09 15.64
N ILE A 173 13.09 -6.98 15.00
CA ILE A 173 12.23 -5.94 15.56
C ILE A 173 10.84 -6.10 14.95
N ILE A 174 9.84 -6.32 15.80
CA ILE A 174 8.43 -6.44 15.41
C ILE A 174 7.68 -5.14 15.69
N PRO A 175 6.58 -4.85 14.98
CA PRO A 175 5.75 -3.69 15.26
C PRO A 175 5.20 -3.72 16.69
N GLY A 176 5.23 -2.60 17.41
CA GLY A 176 4.77 -2.55 18.80
C GLY A 176 3.30 -2.92 19.01
N TYR A 177 2.46 -2.79 17.98
CA TYR A 177 1.08 -3.28 18.02
C TYR A 177 0.96 -4.81 18.00
N ALA A 178 1.98 -5.50 17.54
CA ALA A 178 2.03 -6.97 17.49
C ALA A 178 2.86 -7.56 18.65
N ALA A 179 3.10 -6.81 19.72
CA ALA A 179 3.92 -7.25 20.85
C ALA A 179 3.48 -8.61 21.47
N SER A 180 2.20 -8.94 21.39
CA SER A 180 1.64 -10.19 21.92
C SER A 180 2.17 -11.47 21.23
N ILE A 181 2.71 -11.35 20.00
CA ILE A 181 3.23 -12.51 19.26
C ILE A 181 4.70 -12.84 19.61
N SER A 182 5.36 -12.02 20.45
CA SER A 182 6.80 -12.18 20.72
C SER A 182 7.16 -13.54 21.34
N GLY A 183 6.34 -14.00 22.28
CA GLY A 183 6.58 -15.30 22.93
C GLY A 183 6.51 -16.47 21.95
N ASP A 184 5.46 -16.53 21.14
CA ASP A 184 5.30 -17.58 20.12
C ASP A 184 6.45 -17.53 19.09
N MET A 185 6.90 -16.31 18.73
CA MET A 185 8.06 -16.17 17.84
C MET A 185 9.37 -16.69 18.44
N GLU A 186 9.61 -16.46 19.72
CA GLU A 186 10.81 -16.94 20.41
C GLU A 186 10.84 -18.47 20.53
N GLU A 187 9.66 -19.07 20.73
CA GLU A 187 9.53 -20.54 20.71
C GLU A 187 9.84 -21.12 19.32
N ASP A 188 9.33 -20.49 18.26
CA ASP A 188 9.49 -20.96 16.89
C ASP A 188 10.84 -20.55 16.25
N LEU A 189 11.54 -19.55 16.80
CA LEU A 189 12.86 -19.08 16.36
C LEU A 189 13.90 -19.27 17.47
N PRO A 190 14.32 -20.50 17.78
CA PRO A 190 15.26 -20.73 18.87
C PRO A 190 16.57 -19.98 18.67
N GLY A 191 16.95 -19.22 19.69
CA GLY A 191 18.16 -18.41 19.69
C GLY A 191 18.01 -17.05 19.01
N TRP A 192 16.81 -16.66 18.59
CA TRP A 192 16.51 -15.28 18.16
C TRP A 192 16.02 -14.46 19.35
N GLU A 193 16.37 -13.17 19.34
CA GLU A 193 15.85 -12.16 20.25
C GLU A 193 14.76 -11.35 19.52
N VAL A 194 13.54 -11.37 20.06
CA VAL A 194 12.43 -10.60 19.51
C VAL A 194 12.32 -9.26 20.25
N ILE A 195 12.60 -8.19 19.53
CA ILE A 195 12.59 -6.84 20.09
C ILE A 195 11.26 -6.17 19.70
N ILE A 196 10.56 -5.65 20.70
CA ILE A 196 9.33 -4.91 20.48
C ILE A 196 9.68 -3.48 20.05
N GLY A 197 9.33 -3.13 18.83
CA GLY A 197 9.49 -1.81 18.25
C GLY A 197 8.43 -0.81 18.72
N PRO A 198 8.48 0.42 18.21
CA PRO A 198 7.46 1.42 18.53
C PRO A 198 6.08 1.05 17.95
N ARG A 199 5.03 1.58 18.59
CA ARG A 199 3.66 1.47 18.05
C ARG A 199 3.43 2.43 16.89
N ASP A 200 4.01 3.63 16.98
CA ASP A 200 3.92 4.65 15.95
C ASP A 200 5.16 4.62 15.07
N ALA A 201 4.97 4.55 13.76
CA ALA A 201 6.08 4.51 12.80
C ALA A 201 6.96 5.76 12.85
N SER A 202 6.41 6.92 13.19
CA SER A 202 7.17 8.17 13.35
C SER A 202 8.26 8.10 14.42
N LEU A 203 8.17 7.14 15.34
CA LEU A 203 9.17 6.90 16.38
C LEU A 203 10.29 5.94 15.95
N ILE A 204 10.18 5.30 14.77
CA ILE A 204 11.22 4.40 14.24
C ILE A 204 12.59 5.08 14.16
N PRO A 205 12.73 6.32 13.63
CA PRO A 205 14.05 6.96 13.55
C PRO A 205 14.75 7.12 14.89
N LYS A 206 13.99 7.49 15.91
CA LYS A 206 14.53 7.64 17.28
C LYS A 206 14.91 6.27 17.85
N PHE A 207 14.02 5.31 17.72
CA PHE A 207 14.21 3.95 18.21
C PHE A 207 15.46 3.29 17.61
N LEU A 208 15.66 3.40 16.29
CA LEU A 208 16.82 2.85 15.61
C LEU A 208 18.12 3.50 16.07
N LYS A 209 18.14 4.83 16.25
CA LYS A 209 19.34 5.56 16.73
C LYS A 209 19.73 5.23 18.18
N GLU A 210 18.76 4.90 19.03
CA GLU A 210 19.00 4.59 20.43
C GLU A 210 19.39 3.13 20.67
N ARG A 211 18.86 2.20 19.86
CA ARG A 211 19.03 0.75 20.06
C ARG A 211 20.14 0.12 19.22
N VAL A 212 20.65 0.82 18.22
CA VAL A 212 21.67 0.34 17.26
C VAL A 212 23.06 0.94 17.57
N LYS A 213 23.32 1.19 18.82
CA LYS A 213 24.68 1.54 19.30
C LYS A 213 25.45 0.28 19.70
#